data_d4d0553eaa197963a2a5b0535fb8407e
#
_entry.id   d4d0553eaa197963a2a5b0535fb8407e
#
_cell.length_a   1.000
_cell.length_b   1.000
_cell.length_c   1.000
_cell.angle_alpha   90.00
_cell.angle_beta   90.00
_cell.angle_gamma   90.00
#
_symmetry.space_group_name_H-M   'P 1'
#
loop_
_entity.id
_entity.type
_entity.pdbx_description
1 polymer ?
#
loop_
_entity_poly.entity_id
_entity_poly.type
_entity_poly.pdbx_seq_one_letter_code
_entity_poly.pdbx_strand_id
1 'polypeptide(L)'
;MSVKRRRSKLELQFEEILKGFDVEYDYEVTKVPYIVPESNHTYTVDWTLLKGLLIETKGYLADYNERKKYVLIKEQHPEIDLRFVFADPNKKCGGMKTTHAQWADKHEFKWCSIKDTEQLKQWITEDHGKAPSNSRQPSKRRRQV
;
A
#
# COMPACT_ATOMS: atom_id res chain seq x y z
N MET A 1 -3.38 17.87 19.36
CA MET A 1 -2.82 17.54 18.05
C MET A 1 -1.61 16.67 18.17
N SER A 2 -1.55 15.66 17.36
CA SER A 2 -0.41 14.77 17.43
C SER A 2 0.82 15.41 16.83
N VAL A 3 1.97 14.94 17.27
CA VAL A 3 3.23 15.38 16.70
C VAL A 3 3.31 14.84 15.28
N LYS A 4 3.59 15.72 14.35
CA LYS A 4 3.70 15.31 12.97
C LYS A 4 4.96 14.49 12.78
N ARG A 5 4.79 13.27 12.31
CA ARG A 5 5.89 12.40 12.05
C ARG A 5 6.65 12.87 10.82
N ARG A 6 7.95 12.75 10.89
CA ARG A 6 8.78 13.10 9.75
C ARG A 6 8.61 12.06 8.67
N ARG A 7 8.39 12.51 7.44
CA ARG A 7 8.24 11.59 6.32
C ARG A 7 9.60 11.07 5.89
N SER A 8 9.65 9.81 5.51
CA SER A 8 10.86 9.21 4.99
C SER A 8 11.14 9.75 3.59
N LYS A 9 12.39 9.54 3.13
CA LYS A 9 12.72 9.91 1.76
C LYS A 9 11.83 9.22 0.75
N LEU A 10 11.54 7.95 0.99
CA LEU A 10 10.69 7.18 0.10
C LEU A 10 9.28 7.78 0.04
N GLU A 11 8.73 8.14 1.20
CA GLU A 11 7.41 8.74 1.25
C GLU A 11 7.39 10.08 0.53
N LEU A 12 8.43 10.91 0.71
CA LEU A 12 8.51 12.18 0.01
C LEU A 12 8.61 11.96 -1.50
N GLN A 13 9.38 10.98 -1.91
CA GLN A 13 9.54 10.66 -3.32
C GLN A 13 8.21 10.21 -3.91
N PHE A 14 7.47 9.38 -3.20
CA PHE A 14 6.18 8.92 -3.68
C PHE A 14 5.18 10.07 -3.74
N GLU A 15 5.20 10.95 -2.75
CA GLU A 15 4.30 12.10 -2.76
C GLU A 15 4.55 12.99 -3.98
N GLU A 16 5.83 13.18 -4.37
CA GLU A 16 6.13 13.94 -5.58
C GLU A 16 5.55 13.27 -6.82
N ILE A 17 5.58 11.94 -6.85
CA ILE A 17 4.98 11.21 -7.96
C ILE A 17 3.48 11.45 -8.03
N LEU A 18 2.81 11.38 -6.88
CA LEU A 18 1.36 11.62 -6.83
C LEU A 18 1.03 13.04 -7.30
N LYS A 19 1.81 14.02 -6.85
CA LYS A 19 1.60 15.40 -7.25
C LYS A 19 1.80 15.59 -8.75
N GLY A 20 2.77 14.85 -9.30
CA GLY A 20 3.04 14.91 -10.74
C GLY A 20 1.89 14.41 -11.58
N PHE A 21 1.06 13.53 -11.06
CA PHE A 21 -0.11 13.02 -11.76
C PHE A 21 -1.39 13.80 -11.42
N ASP A 22 -1.26 14.79 -10.52
CA ASP A 22 -2.38 15.67 -10.16
C ASP A 22 -3.60 14.88 -9.69
N VAL A 23 -3.36 13.90 -8.80
CA VAL A 23 -4.44 13.08 -8.24
C VAL A 23 -4.66 13.46 -6.80
N GLU A 24 -5.88 13.24 -6.33
CA GLU A 24 -6.18 13.45 -4.91
C GLU A 24 -5.73 12.24 -4.11
N TYR A 25 -5.19 12.50 -2.95
CA TYR A 25 -4.76 11.44 -2.05
C TYR A 25 -4.84 11.92 -0.61
N ASP A 26 -4.94 10.96 0.31
CA ASP A 26 -4.83 11.23 1.73
C ASP A 26 -3.59 10.51 2.26
N TYR A 27 -2.95 11.15 3.23
CA TYR A 27 -1.75 10.59 3.85
C TYR A 27 -2.04 10.25 5.30
N GLU A 28 -1.89 8.97 5.65
CA GLU A 28 -2.03 8.47 7.01
C GLU A 28 -3.37 8.80 7.66
N VAL A 29 -4.46 8.73 6.88
CA VAL A 29 -5.79 8.96 7.43
C VAL A 29 -6.65 7.69 7.51
N THR A 30 -6.47 6.75 6.59
CA THR A 30 -7.27 5.54 6.56
C THR A 30 -6.78 4.58 7.63
N LYS A 31 -7.68 4.14 8.50
CA LYS A 31 -7.35 3.24 9.59
C LYS A 31 -8.06 1.92 9.38
N VAL A 32 -7.30 0.83 9.44
CA VAL A 32 -7.82 -0.51 9.22
C VAL A 32 -7.66 -1.30 10.53
N PRO A 33 -8.76 -1.64 11.20
CA PRO A 33 -8.66 -2.46 12.42
C PRO A 33 -8.30 -3.89 12.05
N TYR A 34 -7.52 -4.52 12.89
CA TYR A 34 -7.19 -5.92 12.72
C TYR A 34 -6.96 -6.56 14.08
N ILE A 35 -7.03 -7.87 14.13
CA ILE A 35 -6.87 -8.63 15.35
C ILE A 35 -5.64 -9.50 15.25
N VAL A 36 -4.74 -9.32 16.19
CA VAL A 36 -3.71 -10.32 16.48
C VAL A 36 -4.35 -11.16 17.57
N PRO A 37 -4.39 -12.48 17.44
CA PRO A 37 -5.14 -13.28 18.42
C PRO A 37 -4.97 -12.75 19.84
N GLU A 38 -6.12 -12.50 20.48
CA GLU A 38 -6.24 -11.99 21.84
C GLU A 38 -5.95 -10.49 22.00
N SER A 39 -5.75 -9.74 20.89
CA SER A 39 -5.65 -8.29 21.04
C SER A 39 -6.11 -7.59 19.75
N ASN A 40 -6.62 -6.39 19.92
CA ASN A 40 -7.12 -5.58 18.82
C ASN A 40 -6.09 -4.53 18.45
N HIS A 41 -5.93 -4.29 17.18
CA HIS A 41 -4.95 -3.33 16.67
C HIS A 41 -5.58 -2.50 15.57
N THR A 42 -4.92 -1.41 15.23
CA THR A 42 -5.32 -0.56 14.13
C THR A 42 -4.11 -0.26 13.27
N TYR A 43 -4.27 -0.43 11.96
CA TYR A 43 -3.23 -0.12 10.99
C TYR A 43 -3.61 1.16 10.27
N THR A 44 -2.68 2.11 10.22
CA THR A 44 -2.89 3.36 9.50
C THR A 44 -2.18 3.25 8.16
N VAL A 45 -2.96 3.32 7.09
CA VAL A 45 -2.45 3.18 5.72
C VAL A 45 -1.66 4.43 5.35
N ASP A 46 -0.51 4.24 4.66
CA ASP A 46 0.29 5.39 4.23
C ASP A 46 -0.49 6.29 3.28
N TRP A 47 -1.01 5.72 2.20
CA TRP A 47 -1.64 6.51 1.13
C TRP A 47 -2.98 5.90 0.74
N THR A 48 -4.00 6.74 0.64
CA THR A 48 -5.32 6.34 0.15
C THR A 48 -5.61 7.20 -1.07
N LEU A 49 -5.83 6.53 -2.22
CA LEU A 49 -6.15 7.23 -3.44
C LEU A 49 -7.65 7.38 -3.60
N LEU A 50 -8.05 8.18 -4.57
CA LEU A 50 -9.43 8.66 -4.68
C LEU A 50 -10.46 7.54 -4.74
N LYS A 51 -10.17 6.47 -5.42
CA LYS A 51 -11.12 5.38 -5.60
C LYS A 51 -10.89 4.21 -4.67
N GLY A 52 -10.09 4.42 -3.64
CA GLY A 52 -9.93 3.43 -2.59
C GLY A 52 -8.72 2.55 -2.69
N LEU A 53 -7.85 2.78 -3.68
CA LEU A 53 -6.59 2.05 -3.73
C LEU A 53 -5.72 2.47 -2.56
N LEU A 54 -5.26 1.49 -1.79
CA LEU A 54 -4.43 1.73 -0.62
C LEU A 54 -2.99 1.36 -0.96
N ILE A 55 -2.06 2.23 -0.61
CA ILE A 55 -0.65 1.99 -0.92
C ILE A 55 0.19 2.13 0.34
N GLU A 56 1.06 1.15 0.53
CA GLU A 56 2.05 1.17 1.59
C GLU A 56 3.43 1.31 0.95
N THR A 57 4.14 2.38 1.31
CA THR A 57 5.51 2.56 0.84
C THR A 57 6.45 1.97 1.88
N LYS A 58 7.34 1.08 1.45
CA LYS A 58 8.14 0.33 2.40
C LYS A 58 9.59 0.24 1.96
N GLY A 59 10.48 0.75 2.83
CA GLY A 59 11.91 0.65 2.58
C GLY A 59 12.50 -0.67 3.06
N TYR A 60 11.99 -1.20 4.16
CA TYR A 60 12.56 -2.41 4.74
C TYR A 60 11.50 -3.15 5.56
N LEU A 61 11.23 -4.38 5.18
CA LEU A 61 10.35 -5.27 5.95
C LEU A 61 11.21 -6.00 6.96
N ALA A 62 11.49 -5.31 8.06
CA ALA A 62 12.54 -5.71 8.98
C ALA A 62 12.15 -6.86 9.89
N ASP A 63 10.92 -6.89 10.39
CA ASP A 63 10.63 -7.83 11.44
C ASP A 63 9.36 -8.65 11.15
N TYR A 64 9.33 -9.81 11.80
CA TYR A 64 8.27 -10.79 11.59
C TYR A 64 6.89 -10.23 11.94
N ASN A 65 6.80 -9.49 13.03
CA ASN A 65 5.49 -9.00 13.47
C ASN A 65 4.91 -8.02 12.48
N GLU A 66 5.74 -7.19 11.89
CA GLU A 66 5.27 -6.25 10.87
C GLU A 66 4.76 -7.01 9.66
N ARG A 67 5.51 -7.99 9.18
CA ARG A 67 5.07 -8.77 8.03
C ARG A 67 3.77 -9.52 8.33
N LYS A 68 3.68 -10.08 9.53
CA LYS A 68 2.47 -10.79 9.94
C LYS A 68 1.26 -9.86 9.99
N LYS A 69 1.48 -8.63 10.41
CA LYS A 69 0.42 -7.62 10.44
C LYS A 69 -0.26 -7.49 9.07
N TYR A 70 0.53 -7.36 8.01
CA TYR A 70 -0.05 -7.18 6.68
C TYR A 70 -0.82 -8.41 6.22
N VAL A 71 -0.31 -9.58 6.54
CA VAL A 71 -1.01 -10.83 6.20
C VAL A 71 -2.35 -10.90 6.92
N LEU A 72 -2.36 -10.56 8.21
CA LEU A 72 -3.61 -10.57 8.99
C LEU A 72 -4.62 -9.57 8.44
N ILE A 73 -4.16 -8.38 8.05
CA ILE A 73 -5.04 -7.37 7.48
C ILE A 73 -5.68 -7.89 6.22
N LYS A 74 -4.90 -8.52 5.35
CA LYS A 74 -5.44 -9.06 4.10
C LYS A 74 -6.45 -10.16 4.37
N GLU A 75 -6.17 -11.03 5.33
CA GLU A 75 -7.08 -12.12 5.67
C GLU A 75 -8.38 -11.59 6.26
N GLN A 76 -8.29 -10.57 7.09
CA GLN A 76 -9.45 -10.05 7.80
C GLN A 76 -10.24 -9.04 6.98
N HIS A 77 -9.63 -8.47 5.95
CA HIS A 77 -10.26 -7.47 5.09
C HIS A 77 -10.00 -7.79 3.62
N PRO A 78 -10.55 -8.91 3.13
CA PRO A 78 -10.26 -9.32 1.74
C PRO A 78 -10.79 -8.34 0.71
N GLU A 79 -11.68 -7.44 1.11
CA GLU A 79 -12.26 -6.48 0.19
C GLU A 79 -11.32 -5.31 -0.12
N ILE A 80 -10.28 -5.06 0.70
CA ILE A 80 -9.41 -3.92 0.45
C ILE A 80 -8.34 -4.27 -0.58
N ASP A 81 -7.92 -3.23 -1.31
CA ASP A 81 -6.88 -3.37 -2.32
C ASP A 81 -5.65 -2.63 -1.78
N LEU A 82 -4.80 -3.38 -1.08
CA LEU A 82 -3.57 -2.85 -0.49
C LEU A 82 -2.39 -3.33 -1.32
N ARG A 83 -1.61 -2.38 -1.83
CA ARG A 83 -0.43 -2.67 -2.65
C ARG A 83 0.80 -2.04 -2.05
N PHE A 84 1.95 -2.63 -2.36
CA PHE A 84 3.23 -2.16 -1.83
C PHE A 84 4.05 -1.46 -2.90
N VAL A 85 4.70 -0.37 -2.51
CA VAL A 85 5.71 0.28 -3.33
C VAL A 85 7.01 0.18 -2.54
N PHE A 86 7.95 -0.61 -3.06
CA PHE A 86 9.21 -0.88 -2.38
C PHE A 86 10.33 0.02 -2.89
N ALA A 87 11.17 0.49 -1.96
CA ALA A 87 12.38 1.20 -2.36
C ALA A 87 13.30 0.25 -3.12
N ASP A 88 13.41 -1.00 -2.63
CA ASP A 88 14.25 -2.03 -3.25
C ASP A 88 13.56 -3.38 -3.14
N PRO A 89 12.88 -3.82 -4.21
CA PRO A 89 12.18 -5.11 -4.15
C PRO A 89 13.08 -6.30 -3.93
N ASN A 90 14.36 -6.17 -4.26
CA ASN A 90 15.31 -7.27 -4.12
C ASN A 90 15.96 -7.32 -2.75
N LYS A 91 15.66 -6.39 -1.87
CA LYS A 91 16.17 -6.40 -0.51
C LYS A 91 15.53 -7.54 0.26
N LYS A 92 16.34 -8.27 1.01
CA LYS A 92 15.81 -9.38 1.80
C LYS A 92 15.07 -8.85 3.01
N CYS A 93 13.99 -9.57 3.37
CA CYS A 93 13.27 -9.27 4.59
C CYS A 93 14.17 -9.61 5.78
N GLY A 94 13.96 -8.91 6.90
CA GLY A 94 14.80 -9.12 8.07
C GLY A 94 14.77 -10.57 8.55
N GLY A 95 15.95 -11.14 8.71
CA GLY A 95 16.10 -12.51 9.19
C GLY A 95 15.72 -13.58 8.18
N MET A 96 15.54 -13.25 6.91
CA MET A 96 15.07 -14.20 5.91
C MET A 96 15.95 -14.16 4.68
N LYS A 97 15.88 -15.22 3.88
CA LYS A 97 16.47 -15.22 2.55
C LYS A 97 15.49 -14.69 1.49
N THR A 98 14.25 -14.55 1.86
CA THR A 98 13.18 -14.09 0.99
C THR A 98 13.28 -12.59 0.79
N THR A 99 13.19 -12.14 -0.47
CA THR A 99 13.20 -10.70 -0.75
C THR A 99 11.83 -10.09 -0.53
N HIS A 100 11.78 -8.75 -0.52
CA HIS A 100 10.50 -8.05 -0.41
C HIS A 100 9.54 -8.48 -1.50
N ALA A 101 10.03 -8.54 -2.75
CA ALA A 101 9.18 -8.95 -3.87
C ALA A 101 8.67 -10.37 -3.69
N GLN A 102 9.53 -11.29 -3.28
CA GLN A 102 9.14 -12.68 -3.08
C GLN A 102 8.12 -12.81 -1.95
N TRP A 103 8.32 -12.04 -0.88
CA TRP A 103 7.37 -12.05 0.22
C TRP A 103 5.99 -11.56 -0.23
N ALA A 104 5.96 -10.47 -0.99
CA ALA A 104 4.70 -9.91 -1.48
C ALA A 104 4.00 -10.90 -2.41
N ASP A 105 4.76 -11.52 -3.33
CA ASP A 105 4.18 -12.50 -4.24
C ASP A 105 3.61 -13.70 -3.50
N LYS A 106 4.33 -14.18 -2.51
CA LYS A 106 3.88 -15.33 -1.72
C LYS A 106 2.54 -15.05 -1.05
N HIS A 107 2.36 -13.85 -0.56
CA HIS A 107 1.13 -13.48 0.14
C HIS A 107 0.13 -12.78 -0.76
N GLU A 108 0.39 -12.79 -2.07
CA GLU A 108 -0.54 -12.28 -3.09
C GLU A 108 -0.81 -10.79 -2.97
N PHE A 109 0.18 -10.03 -2.53
CA PHE A 109 0.12 -8.58 -2.58
C PHE A 109 0.70 -8.09 -3.90
N LYS A 110 0.01 -7.17 -4.55
CA LYS A 110 0.58 -6.49 -5.71
C LYS A 110 1.65 -5.51 -5.22
N TRP A 111 2.70 -5.40 -5.99
CA TRP A 111 3.81 -4.54 -5.62
C TRP A 111 4.51 -3.99 -6.84
N CYS A 112 5.25 -2.91 -6.67
CA CYS A 112 6.19 -2.44 -7.67
C CYS A 112 7.32 -1.71 -6.96
N SER A 113 8.38 -1.42 -7.72
CA SER A 113 9.50 -0.60 -7.24
C SER A 113 9.12 0.87 -7.34
N ILE A 114 9.62 1.69 -6.42
CA ILE A 114 9.46 3.14 -6.52
C ILE A 114 10.05 3.67 -7.84
N LYS A 115 10.96 2.92 -8.44
CA LYS A 115 11.58 3.31 -9.71
C LYS A 115 10.78 2.87 -10.93
N ASP A 116 9.76 2.03 -10.74
CA ASP A 116 8.96 1.52 -11.85
C ASP A 116 7.86 2.52 -12.17
N THR A 117 8.22 3.57 -12.88
CA THR A 117 7.31 4.66 -13.14
C THR A 117 6.14 4.26 -14.03
N GLU A 118 6.34 3.28 -14.92
CA GLU A 118 5.24 2.81 -15.76
C GLU A 118 4.16 2.11 -14.95
N GLN A 119 4.56 1.24 -14.03
CA GLN A 119 3.59 0.55 -13.18
C GLN A 119 2.89 1.53 -12.25
N LEU A 120 3.64 2.48 -11.68
CA LEU A 120 3.04 3.50 -10.83
C LEU A 120 2.05 4.34 -11.60
N LYS A 121 2.40 4.72 -12.82
CA LYS A 121 1.49 5.49 -13.65
C LYS A 121 0.21 4.71 -13.91
N GLN A 122 0.34 3.42 -14.23
CA GLN A 122 -0.83 2.59 -14.50
C GLN A 122 -1.74 2.52 -13.27
N TRP A 123 -1.18 2.23 -12.10
CA TRP A 123 -1.96 2.13 -10.88
C TRP A 123 -2.67 3.44 -10.55
N ILE A 124 -1.94 4.54 -10.63
CA ILE A 124 -2.48 5.85 -10.25
C ILE A 124 -3.56 6.28 -11.23
N THR A 125 -3.33 6.08 -12.53
CA THR A 125 -4.32 6.52 -13.50
C THR A 125 -5.54 5.62 -13.51
N GLU A 126 -5.40 4.33 -13.24
CA GLU A 126 -6.55 3.46 -13.11
C GLU A 126 -7.44 3.90 -11.96
N ASP A 127 -6.83 4.19 -10.81
CA ASP A 127 -7.60 4.65 -9.67
C ASP A 127 -8.30 5.96 -9.98
N HIS A 128 -7.58 6.91 -10.57
CA HIS A 128 -8.09 8.25 -10.80
C HIS A 128 -9.02 8.32 -12.01
N GLY A 129 -8.63 7.71 -13.10
CA GLY A 129 -9.29 7.89 -14.37
C GLY A 129 -10.48 7.00 -14.62
N LYS A 130 -10.58 5.92 -13.89
CA LYS A 130 -11.67 5.01 -14.12
C LYS A 130 -12.95 5.55 -13.74
N ALA A 131 -12.91 6.57 -13.60
CA ALA A 131 -14.16 7.14 -13.44
C ALA A 131 -15.07 6.75 -14.48
N PRO A 132 -15.13 6.34 -14.64
CA PRO A 132 -15.92 6.18 -15.15
C PRO A 132 -16.86 5.80 -15.04
N SER A 133 -16.57 5.97 -14.82
CA SER A 133 -17.34 5.73 -14.79
C SER A 133 -17.87 5.19 -14.24
N ASN A 134 -17.98 5.24 -13.72
CA ASN A 134 -18.29 4.82 -13.22
C ASN A 134 -18.48 4.19 -12.55
N SER A 135 -18.49 4.21 -12.16
CA SER A 135 -18.37 3.64 -11.73
C SER A 135 -18.28 2.91 -10.92
N ARG A 136 -18.43 2.74 -10.30
CA ARG A 136 -18.18 2.07 -9.81
C ARG A 136 -17.97 1.31 -9.16
N GLN A 137 -18.04 1.30 -8.79
CA GLN A 137 -17.60 0.60 -8.48
C GLN A 137 -17.02 -0.02 -8.06
N PRO A 138 -17.15 -0.01 -7.42
CA PRO A 138 -16.45 -0.70 -7.20
C PRO A 138 -15.82 -1.29 -6.93
N SER A 139 -15.89 -1.20 -6.39
CA SER A 139 -15.23 -1.74 -6.60
C SER A 139 -14.65 -2.33 -6.59
N LYS A 140 -14.76 -2.27 -6.32
CA LYS A 140 -14.28 -2.69 -6.68
C LYS A 140 -13.60 -3.14 -7.07
N ARG A 141 -13.92 -2.94 -6.63
CA ARG A 141 -13.44 -3.27 -7.22
C ARG A 141 -12.82 -3.77 -7.72
N ARG A 142 -13.07 -3.62 -7.47
CA ARG A 142 -12.65 -4.01 -8.10
C ARG A 142 -12.03 -4.56 -8.46
N ARG A 143 -12.21 -4.53 -8.22
CA ARG A 143 -11.78 -5.01 -8.67
C ARG A 143 -11.17 -5.47 -8.97
N GLN A 144 -11.41 -5.41 -8.75
CA GLN A 144 -10.89 -5.76 -9.16
C GLN A 144 -10.33 -5.87 -9.42
N VAL A 145 -10.73 -5.61 -8.90
CA VAL A 145 -10.19 -5.59 -9.32
C VAL A 145 -9.89 -5.70 -9.48
#